data_3bd18509ded6bc20318313a6fa5650bc
#
_entry.id   3bd18509ded6bc20318313a6fa5650bc
#
_cell.length_a   1.000
_cell.length_b   1.000
_cell.length_c   1.000
_cell.angle_alpha   90.00
_cell.angle_beta   90.00
_cell.angle_gamma   90.00
#
_symmetry.space_group_name_H-M   'P 1'
#
loop_
_entity.id
_entity.type
_entity.pdbx_description
1 polymer ?
#
loop_
_entity_poly.entity_id
_entity_poly.type
_entity_poly.pdbx_seq_one_letter_code
_entity_poly.pdbx_strand_id
1 'polypeptide(L)'
;MKIVFSDGRDSVFHTEELPDTRTVDSVAVTQEMIRRAGDTLKIRFTQPIRNIHGYWTSEQYRPQMQLPWDLKLDSAAQRQMPFLVWFDQAGVSQSAFYLTDTADDASLHSQLSQSDSEFRLEWTIRLSPETQAFEFVADRRQLPFPDMAASFRQRLIPDNPDFPAGAWDPVYCTWYAFHAAYTIPELEKNAALAGELGFRTFILDDGWSYDTSKRLNSSTVPEWFSENGDWILSERKLPGFADHVKRVRDMGFNYVLWVAPFLTGRSSRLYAELKKANAILLESDDGSAAADPACPLIGELVIPRILEVFRNCHLDGLKVDFVDFVRPSLTIPRGRECLKLIRILAEQLRAVKPDALIEFRQRYTTPAMLPYGTNFRANDVPFDYLENLHRCCQIRMILGDGVPVHADPICFHPEESCVNVARHLIASLAGVPMLSADLTKISPEHLAVIRRFMRFYHDHLTTFRTGHWTIRYDFGHVASFTVENETEMIAAAVTEIPPAPAGKNFILMNLSAEDLPFEADRIEDCDGNAAAVLPPGGIAFQKTN
;
A
#
# COMPACT_ATOMS: atom_id res chain seq x y z
N MET A 1 20.94 27.36 -2.62
CA MET A 1 20.19 26.95 -1.40
C MET A 1 21.20 26.56 -0.34
N LYS A 2 21.15 27.22 0.82
CA LYS A 2 22.05 26.91 1.95
C LYS A 2 21.43 25.80 2.79
N ILE A 3 22.21 24.76 3.10
CA ILE A 3 21.82 23.63 3.94
C ILE A 3 22.70 23.66 5.19
N VAL A 4 22.08 23.55 6.35
CA VAL A 4 22.75 23.61 7.65
C VAL A 4 22.53 22.32 8.40
N PHE A 5 23.62 21.67 8.82
CA PHE A 5 23.62 20.43 9.60
C PHE A 5 24.00 20.74 11.05
N SER A 6 23.18 20.28 11.98
CA SER A 6 23.41 20.45 13.41
C SER A 6 23.04 19.20 14.20
N ASP A 7 23.53 19.13 15.44
CA ASP A 7 23.13 18.11 16.40
C ASP A 7 21.75 18.42 17.03
N GLY A 8 21.26 17.54 17.92
CA GLY A 8 20.01 17.73 18.63
C GLY A 8 19.94 18.96 19.52
N ARG A 9 21.09 19.58 19.84
CA ARG A 9 21.22 20.83 20.64
C ARG A 9 21.40 22.06 19.77
N ASP A 10 21.16 21.93 18.46
CA ASP A 10 21.35 23.01 17.46
C ASP A 10 22.78 23.49 17.27
N SER A 11 23.79 22.70 17.71
CA SER A 11 25.22 23.02 17.44
C SER A 11 25.54 22.71 15.98
N VAL A 12 25.68 23.75 15.18
CA VAL A 12 26.04 23.64 13.75
C VAL A 12 27.45 23.09 13.59
N PHE A 13 27.59 22.05 12.78
CA PHE A 13 28.91 21.43 12.52
C PHE A 13 29.25 21.30 11.03
N HIS A 14 28.29 21.51 10.12
CA HIS A 14 28.51 21.51 8.68
C HIS A 14 27.50 22.44 7.98
N THR A 15 27.94 23.04 6.89
CA THR A 15 27.10 23.86 6.03
C THR A 15 27.52 23.62 4.59
N GLU A 16 26.52 23.42 3.71
CA GLU A 16 26.71 23.22 2.27
C GLU A 16 25.86 24.21 1.49
N GLU A 17 26.34 24.62 0.31
CA GLU A 17 25.58 25.46 -0.61
C GLU A 17 25.32 24.72 -1.90
N LEU A 18 24.03 24.43 -2.19
CA LEU A 18 23.60 23.87 -3.46
C LEU A 18 23.23 24.98 -4.46
N PRO A 19 23.59 24.81 -5.74
CA PRO A 19 23.25 25.79 -6.78
C PRO A 19 21.72 25.92 -6.93
N ASP A 20 21.25 27.09 -7.38
CA ASP A 20 19.82 27.31 -7.71
C ASP A 20 19.58 26.96 -9.19
N THR A 21 19.78 25.69 -9.53
CA THR A 21 19.64 25.15 -10.89
C THR A 21 18.54 24.10 -10.96
N ARG A 22 18.02 23.82 -12.15
CA ARG A 22 17.00 22.79 -12.39
C ARG A 22 17.64 21.40 -12.53
N THR A 23 18.36 20.98 -11.48
CA THR A 23 19.14 19.74 -11.42
C THR A 23 18.78 18.92 -10.20
N VAL A 24 19.33 17.72 -10.15
CA VAL A 24 19.35 16.90 -8.92
C VAL A 24 20.68 17.12 -8.23
N ASP A 25 20.62 17.66 -7.03
CA ASP A 25 21.79 17.90 -6.20
C ASP A 25 21.66 17.09 -4.92
N SER A 26 22.77 16.58 -4.39
CA SER A 26 22.75 15.84 -3.12
C SER A 26 23.93 16.25 -2.22
N VAL A 27 23.70 16.12 -0.92
CA VAL A 27 24.73 16.27 0.12
C VAL A 27 24.85 14.95 0.86
N ALA A 28 26.06 14.39 0.86
CA ALA A 28 26.34 13.16 1.59
C ALA A 28 26.36 13.42 3.11
N VAL A 29 25.53 12.72 3.85
CA VAL A 29 25.61 12.61 5.31
C VAL A 29 26.56 11.47 5.63
N THR A 30 27.81 11.81 5.91
CA THR A 30 28.89 10.85 6.15
C THR A 30 28.82 10.23 7.53
N GLN A 31 29.53 9.10 7.74
CA GLN A 31 29.65 8.47 9.06
C GLN A 31 30.29 9.41 10.10
N GLU A 32 31.15 10.35 9.66
CA GLU A 32 31.70 11.36 10.55
C GLU A 32 30.63 12.35 11.01
N MET A 33 29.78 12.83 10.09
CA MET A 33 28.66 13.70 10.42
C MET A 33 27.67 13.02 11.38
N ILE A 34 27.35 11.73 11.15
CA ILE A 34 26.52 10.91 12.02
C ILE A 34 27.12 10.84 13.44
N ARG A 35 28.40 10.53 13.56
CA ARG A 35 29.10 10.51 14.86
C ARG A 35 29.11 11.89 15.57
N ARG A 36 29.25 12.98 14.82
CA ARG A 36 29.20 14.35 15.37
C ARG A 36 27.81 14.75 15.83
N ALA A 37 26.76 14.32 15.10
CA ALA A 37 25.37 14.58 15.46
C ALA A 37 24.95 13.82 16.74
N GLY A 38 25.60 12.70 17.06
CA GLY A 38 25.24 11.84 18.18
C GLY A 38 23.92 11.12 17.90
N ASP A 39 22.93 11.30 18.77
CA ASP A 39 21.64 10.62 18.66
C ASP A 39 20.66 11.29 17.69
N THR A 40 20.87 12.56 17.35
CA THR A 40 19.92 13.35 16.57
C THR A 40 20.64 14.26 15.58
N LEU A 41 20.30 14.10 14.31
CA LEU A 41 20.75 14.97 13.23
C LEU A 41 19.62 15.88 12.79
N LYS A 42 19.90 17.18 12.66
CA LYS A 42 18.98 18.15 12.05
C LYS A 42 19.55 18.70 10.75
N ILE A 43 18.71 18.81 9.72
CA ILE A 43 19.06 19.36 8.41
C ILE A 43 18.06 20.49 8.11
N ARG A 44 18.54 21.75 8.04
CA ARG A 44 17.73 22.94 7.81
C ARG A 44 18.03 23.58 6.48
N PHE A 45 16.99 24.01 5.81
CA PHE A 45 17.06 24.73 4.54
C PHE A 45 15.81 25.55 4.29
N THR A 46 15.79 26.34 3.22
CA THR A 46 14.62 27.12 2.81
C THR A 46 14.24 26.82 1.36
N GLN A 47 12.97 26.95 1.05
CA GLN A 47 12.40 26.85 -0.29
C GLN A 47 11.60 28.11 -0.60
N PRO A 48 12.06 28.96 -1.55
CA PRO A 48 11.30 30.13 -2.00
C PRO A 48 9.96 29.71 -2.63
N ILE A 49 8.90 30.45 -2.32
CA ILE A 49 7.55 30.21 -2.86
C ILE A 49 7.48 30.82 -4.26
N ARG A 50 7.88 30.05 -5.27
CA ARG A 50 7.85 30.43 -6.69
C ARG A 50 6.97 29.46 -7.45
N ASN A 51 5.78 29.89 -7.86
CA ASN A 51 4.80 29.07 -8.61
C ASN A 51 4.52 27.72 -7.95
N ILE A 52 4.38 27.69 -6.62
CA ILE A 52 4.01 26.50 -5.85
C ILE A 52 2.52 26.63 -5.51
N HIS A 53 1.72 25.62 -5.87
CA HIS A 53 0.29 25.57 -5.66
C HIS A 53 -0.17 24.33 -4.89
N GLY A 54 0.67 23.32 -4.80
CA GLY A 54 0.35 22.08 -4.11
C GLY A 54 1.58 21.31 -3.68
N TYR A 55 1.32 20.22 -2.97
CA TYR A 55 2.35 19.31 -2.52
C TYR A 55 1.85 17.87 -2.42
N TRP A 56 2.79 16.93 -2.39
CA TRP A 56 2.50 15.54 -2.09
C TRP A 56 3.60 14.93 -1.21
N THR A 57 3.14 14.08 -0.29
CA THR A 57 3.94 13.17 0.53
C THR A 57 3.29 11.79 0.51
N SER A 58 4.02 10.75 0.85
CA SER A 58 3.45 9.39 0.86
C SER A 58 2.42 9.13 1.97
N GLU A 59 2.26 10.04 2.94
CA GLU A 59 1.17 9.98 3.93
C GLU A 59 -0.20 10.25 3.32
N GLN A 60 -0.21 11.08 2.29
CA GLN A 60 -1.45 11.54 1.69
C GLN A 60 -1.76 10.70 0.45
N TYR A 61 -2.93 10.08 0.45
CA TYR A 61 -3.37 9.25 -0.67
C TYR A 61 -3.65 10.05 -1.94
N ARG A 62 -3.75 11.38 -1.82
CA ARG A 62 -3.96 12.31 -2.93
C ARG A 62 -3.01 13.50 -2.80
N PRO A 63 -2.55 14.08 -3.92
CA PRO A 63 -1.85 15.35 -3.88
C PRO A 63 -2.78 16.44 -3.31
N GLN A 64 -2.18 17.36 -2.55
CA GLN A 64 -2.90 18.48 -1.94
C GLN A 64 -2.70 19.74 -2.77
N MET A 65 -3.79 20.33 -3.22
CA MET A 65 -3.79 21.57 -4.06
C MET A 65 -3.86 22.84 -3.22
N GLN A 66 -3.39 22.79 -1.98
CA GLN A 66 -3.35 23.92 -1.06
C GLN A 66 -2.02 23.96 -0.35
N LEU A 67 -1.43 25.17 -0.21
CA LEU A 67 -0.21 25.36 0.56
C LEU A 67 -0.52 25.29 2.07
N PRO A 68 0.17 24.46 2.82
CA PRO A 68 0.02 24.41 4.27
C PRO A 68 0.80 25.54 4.94
N TRP A 69 0.25 26.10 6.02
CA TRP A 69 0.98 27.01 6.91
C TRP A 69 2.05 26.27 7.72
N ASP A 70 1.70 25.07 8.13
CA ASP A 70 2.52 24.16 8.91
C ASP A 70 2.29 22.74 8.38
N LEU A 71 3.37 22.05 8.02
CA LEU A 71 3.35 20.67 7.54
C LEU A 71 4.32 19.85 8.37
N LYS A 72 3.83 18.74 8.93
CA LYS A 72 4.65 17.71 9.56
C LYS A 72 4.54 16.41 8.81
N LEU A 73 5.66 15.75 8.61
CA LEU A 73 5.80 14.46 7.97
C LEU A 73 6.69 13.59 8.85
N ASP A 74 6.12 12.56 9.47
CA ASP A 74 6.88 11.58 10.24
C ASP A 74 7.09 10.32 9.39
N SER A 75 8.33 9.90 9.22
CA SER A 75 8.73 8.78 8.38
C SER A 75 9.59 7.77 9.11
N ALA A 76 9.44 6.50 8.73
CA ALA A 76 10.30 5.38 9.09
C ALA A 76 9.97 4.18 8.20
N ALA A 77 10.73 3.11 8.26
CA ALA A 77 10.51 1.92 7.42
C ALA A 77 9.05 1.41 7.44
N GLN A 78 8.43 1.41 8.63
CA GLN A 78 7.08 0.87 8.84
C GLN A 78 5.94 1.85 8.56
N ARG A 79 6.22 3.09 8.10
CA ARG A 79 5.11 4.03 7.97
C ARG A 79 5.08 4.81 6.67
N GLN A 80 6.11 5.44 6.24
CA GLN A 80 6.17 6.21 5.00
C GLN A 80 7.58 6.64 4.66
N MET A 81 7.75 7.19 3.45
CA MET A 81 9.06 7.65 2.98
C MET A 81 9.36 9.07 3.45
N PRO A 82 10.63 9.40 3.69
CA PRO A 82 11.08 10.76 3.93
C PRO A 82 11.15 11.55 2.61
N PHE A 83 9.98 11.86 2.01
CA PHE A 83 9.85 12.49 0.70
C PHE A 83 8.76 13.56 0.70
N LEU A 84 9.09 14.74 0.19
CA LEU A 84 8.16 15.84 -0.05
C LEU A 84 8.40 16.41 -1.44
N VAL A 85 7.36 16.60 -2.24
CA VAL A 85 7.41 17.33 -3.51
C VAL A 85 6.44 18.51 -3.48
N TRP A 86 6.93 19.67 -3.93
CA TRP A 86 6.16 20.87 -4.22
C TRP A 86 5.93 20.98 -5.73
N PHE A 87 4.72 21.31 -6.15
CA PHE A 87 4.36 21.42 -7.58
C PHE A 87 3.46 22.61 -7.85
N ASP A 88 3.37 22.99 -9.13
CA ASP A 88 2.49 24.06 -9.61
C ASP A 88 1.06 23.55 -9.87
N GLN A 89 0.21 24.44 -10.38
CA GLN A 89 -1.19 24.14 -10.68
C GLN A 89 -1.37 22.99 -11.71
N ALA A 90 -0.40 22.81 -12.60
CA ALA A 90 -0.40 21.76 -13.61
C ALA A 90 0.18 20.42 -13.10
N GLY A 91 0.58 20.35 -11.81
CA GLY A 91 1.23 19.18 -11.24
C GLY A 91 2.71 19.02 -11.63
N VAL A 92 3.32 20.07 -12.21
CA VAL A 92 4.76 20.07 -12.53
C VAL A 92 5.56 20.47 -11.30
N SER A 93 6.51 19.61 -10.92
CA SER A 93 7.31 19.83 -9.72
C SER A 93 8.16 21.11 -9.81
N GLN A 94 8.23 21.85 -8.72
CA GLN A 94 9.13 22.97 -8.53
C GLN A 94 10.35 22.56 -7.72
N SER A 95 10.18 21.63 -6.79
CA SER A 95 11.25 20.99 -6.02
C SER A 95 10.73 19.74 -5.30
N ALA A 96 11.60 18.75 -5.14
CA ALA A 96 11.39 17.65 -4.20
C ALA A 96 12.58 17.55 -3.24
N PHE A 97 12.32 17.19 -2.00
CA PHE A 97 13.31 17.00 -0.95
C PHE A 97 13.13 15.65 -0.30
N TYR A 98 14.21 14.89 -0.16
CA TYR A 98 14.13 13.57 0.43
C TYR A 98 15.46 13.11 1.06
N LEU A 99 15.35 12.09 1.90
CA LEU A 99 16.48 11.37 2.47
C LEU A 99 16.58 9.98 1.81
N THR A 100 17.79 9.51 1.53
CA THR A 100 17.99 8.15 1.01
C THR A 100 17.99 7.09 2.10
N ASP A 101 18.12 7.44 3.38
CA ASP A 101 17.78 6.55 4.48
C ASP A 101 16.27 6.57 4.71
N THR A 102 15.62 5.43 4.52
CA THR A 102 14.19 5.24 4.69
C THR A 102 13.85 4.34 5.88
N ALA A 103 14.82 3.99 6.70
CA ALA A 103 14.67 3.06 7.82
C ALA A 103 14.64 3.75 9.19
N ASP A 104 15.43 4.81 9.36
CA ASP A 104 15.46 5.57 10.62
C ASP A 104 14.18 6.39 10.80
N ASP A 105 13.86 6.66 12.07
CA ASP A 105 12.75 7.54 12.42
C ASP A 105 13.15 8.99 12.13
N ALA A 106 12.42 9.66 11.26
CA ALA A 106 12.65 11.04 10.87
C ALA A 106 11.35 11.85 10.85
N SER A 107 11.47 13.15 11.10
CA SER A 107 10.36 14.10 11.00
C SER A 107 10.80 15.30 10.16
N LEU A 108 10.00 15.65 9.15
CA LEU A 108 10.09 16.92 8.44
C LEU A 108 9.09 17.89 9.03
N HIS A 109 9.56 19.08 9.39
CA HIS A 109 8.72 20.21 9.71
C HIS A 109 8.94 21.31 8.67
N SER A 110 7.86 21.76 8.03
CA SER A 110 7.88 22.85 7.06
C SER A 110 6.91 23.95 7.50
N GLN A 111 7.43 25.16 7.67
CA GLN A 111 6.67 26.34 8.07
C GLN A 111 6.72 27.41 6.98
N LEU A 112 5.57 28.00 6.69
CA LEU A 112 5.47 29.13 5.77
C LEU A 112 5.88 30.43 6.47
N SER A 113 6.91 31.12 5.93
CA SER A 113 7.31 32.47 6.34
C SER A 113 6.73 33.49 5.39
N GLN A 114 5.76 34.27 5.84
CA GLN A 114 5.15 35.33 5.04
C GLN A 114 6.13 36.48 4.77
N SER A 115 6.95 36.85 5.76
CA SER A 115 7.89 37.96 5.63
C SER A 115 8.95 37.71 4.58
N ASP A 116 9.37 36.45 4.43
CA ASP A 116 10.48 36.06 3.56
C ASP A 116 10.00 35.42 2.26
N SER A 117 8.69 35.16 2.12
CA SER A 117 8.07 34.49 0.98
C SER A 117 8.72 33.12 0.69
N GLU A 118 8.97 32.34 1.74
CA GLU A 118 9.60 31.04 1.66
C GLU A 118 9.01 30.05 2.68
N PHE A 119 9.19 28.75 2.42
CA PHE A 119 9.08 27.71 3.42
C PHE A 119 10.42 27.55 4.14
N ARG A 120 10.38 27.44 5.44
CA ARG A 120 11.50 27.01 6.29
C ARG A 120 11.31 25.55 6.63
N LEU A 121 12.29 24.71 6.27
CA LEU A 121 12.20 23.26 6.41
C LEU A 121 13.30 22.76 7.35
N GLU A 122 12.93 21.82 8.22
CA GLU A 122 13.84 21.11 9.09
C GLU A 122 13.52 19.61 9.07
N TRP A 123 14.47 18.79 8.62
CA TRP A 123 14.49 17.37 8.94
C TRP A 123 15.11 17.17 10.32
N THR A 124 14.45 16.43 11.19
CA THR A 124 15.02 15.89 12.43
C THR A 124 15.04 14.38 12.32
N ILE A 125 16.22 13.79 12.42
CA ILE A 125 16.44 12.34 12.21
C ILE A 125 16.96 11.77 13.52
N ARG A 126 16.30 10.75 14.03
CA ARG A 126 16.77 9.99 15.19
C ARG A 126 17.70 8.88 14.70
N LEU A 127 18.97 9.08 14.93
CA LEU A 127 20.03 8.15 14.53
C LEU A 127 20.08 6.92 15.43
N SER A 128 20.43 5.79 14.87
CA SER A 128 20.69 4.54 15.56
C SER A 128 22.14 4.12 15.40
N PRO A 129 22.67 3.18 16.20
CA PRO A 129 24.01 2.63 15.98
C PRO A 129 24.18 1.94 14.61
N GLU A 130 23.08 1.54 13.97
CA GLU A 130 23.05 0.86 12.68
C GLU A 130 22.90 1.85 11.50
N THR A 131 22.73 3.15 11.76
CA THR A 131 22.58 4.17 10.71
C THR A 131 23.84 4.21 9.83
N GLN A 132 23.65 3.99 8.53
CA GLN A 132 24.70 4.08 7.53
C GLN A 132 24.76 5.50 6.94
N ALA A 133 25.84 5.81 6.21
CA ALA A 133 25.91 7.04 5.43
C ALA A 133 24.74 7.08 4.42
N PHE A 134 24.13 8.26 4.27
CA PHE A 134 23.00 8.49 3.38
C PHE A 134 23.11 9.88 2.73
N GLU A 135 22.16 10.23 1.88
CA GLU A 135 22.13 11.54 1.23
C GLU A 135 20.88 12.31 1.59
N PHE A 136 21.03 13.62 1.78
CA PHE A 136 19.97 14.58 1.60
C PHE A 136 19.95 14.98 0.13
N VAL A 137 18.78 14.91 -0.53
CA VAL A 137 18.64 15.21 -1.95
C VAL A 137 17.64 16.35 -2.15
N ALA A 138 18.03 17.30 -3.01
CA ALA A 138 17.18 18.36 -3.55
C ALA A 138 17.05 18.15 -5.06
N ASP A 139 15.87 17.72 -5.51
CA ASP A 139 15.57 17.55 -6.93
C ASP A 139 14.69 18.70 -7.41
N ARG A 140 15.23 19.53 -8.32
CA ARG A 140 14.57 20.72 -8.86
C ARG A 140 14.29 20.62 -10.36
N ARG A 141 14.34 19.41 -10.92
CA ARG A 141 13.85 19.18 -12.29
C ARG A 141 12.37 19.48 -12.36
N GLN A 142 11.94 20.06 -13.49
CA GLN A 142 10.51 20.32 -13.71
C GLN A 142 9.88 19.11 -14.42
N LEU A 143 9.54 18.09 -13.63
CA LEU A 143 8.87 16.88 -14.07
C LEU A 143 7.45 16.83 -13.47
N PRO A 144 6.51 16.07 -14.05
CA PRO A 144 5.28 15.72 -13.36
C PRO A 144 5.60 15.14 -11.97
N PHE A 145 4.83 15.50 -10.94
CA PHE A 145 5.16 15.07 -9.58
C PHE A 145 5.17 13.54 -9.39
N PRO A 146 4.39 12.71 -10.16
CA PRO A 146 4.54 11.26 -10.11
C PRO A 146 5.93 10.78 -10.56
N ASP A 147 6.52 11.44 -11.57
CA ASP A 147 7.85 11.09 -12.08
C ASP A 147 8.95 11.46 -11.07
N MET A 148 8.70 12.46 -10.22
CA MET A 148 9.60 12.78 -9.10
C MET A 148 9.62 11.67 -8.05
N ALA A 149 8.44 11.09 -7.73
CA ALA A 149 8.35 9.94 -6.85
C ALA A 149 9.03 8.69 -7.46
N ALA A 150 8.83 8.47 -8.77
CA ALA A 150 9.52 7.40 -9.50
C ALA A 150 11.04 7.59 -9.51
N SER A 151 11.53 8.82 -9.66
CA SER A 151 12.97 9.14 -9.59
C SER A 151 13.57 8.85 -8.20
N PHE A 152 12.84 9.16 -7.14
CA PHE A 152 13.25 8.81 -5.77
C PHE A 152 13.37 7.29 -5.61
N ARG A 153 12.34 6.55 -6.02
CA ARG A 153 12.34 5.09 -5.97
C ARG A 153 13.51 4.50 -6.77
N GLN A 154 13.73 4.96 -8.01
CA GLN A 154 14.81 4.50 -8.87
C GLN A 154 16.20 4.70 -8.26
N ARG A 155 16.39 5.79 -7.49
CA ARG A 155 17.65 6.06 -6.78
C ARG A 155 17.90 5.05 -5.65
N LEU A 156 16.83 4.59 -4.97
CA LEU A 156 16.94 3.67 -3.84
C LEU A 156 16.96 2.21 -4.26
N ILE A 157 16.12 1.85 -5.21
CA ILE A 157 15.92 0.47 -5.68
C ILE A 157 15.85 0.51 -7.22
N PRO A 158 17.00 0.45 -7.90
CA PRO A 158 17.03 0.50 -9.37
C PRO A 158 16.33 -0.70 -10.01
N ASP A 159 16.45 -1.89 -9.39
CA ASP A 159 15.87 -3.13 -9.91
C ASP A 159 14.80 -3.68 -8.96
N ASN A 160 13.74 -4.25 -9.53
CA ASN A 160 12.72 -4.91 -8.72
C ASN A 160 13.24 -6.24 -8.16
N PRO A 161 12.80 -6.63 -6.94
CA PRO A 161 12.90 -8.02 -6.51
C PRO A 161 12.13 -8.95 -7.46
N ASP A 162 12.52 -10.22 -7.47
CA ASP A 162 11.72 -11.26 -8.12
C ASP A 162 10.45 -11.52 -7.30
N PHE A 163 9.29 -11.41 -7.95
CA PHE A 163 8.01 -11.69 -7.33
C PHE A 163 7.46 -13.05 -7.78
N PRO A 164 6.94 -13.88 -6.86
CA PRO A 164 6.32 -15.16 -7.21
C PRO A 164 5.09 -14.93 -8.11
N ALA A 165 4.81 -15.90 -8.98
CA ALA A 165 3.67 -15.81 -9.90
C ALA A 165 2.34 -15.58 -9.19
N GLY A 166 2.12 -16.24 -8.04
CA GLY A 166 0.92 -16.09 -7.22
C GLY A 166 0.69 -14.67 -6.67
N ALA A 167 1.71 -13.81 -6.66
CA ALA A 167 1.56 -12.41 -6.27
C ALA A 167 0.69 -11.59 -7.24
N TRP A 168 0.46 -12.09 -8.45
CA TRP A 168 -0.38 -11.48 -9.47
C TRP A 168 -1.77 -12.13 -9.59
N ASP A 169 -2.08 -13.10 -8.74
CA ASP A 169 -3.37 -13.77 -8.74
C ASP A 169 -4.46 -12.92 -8.09
N PRO A 170 -5.66 -12.79 -8.69
CA PRO A 170 -6.79 -12.13 -8.08
C PRO A 170 -7.14 -12.77 -6.73
N VAL A 171 -7.51 -11.92 -5.77
CA VAL A 171 -7.65 -12.30 -4.36
C VAL A 171 -9.09 -12.28 -3.90
N TYR A 172 -9.54 -13.35 -3.24
CA TYR A 172 -10.73 -13.36 -2.41
C TYR A 172 -10.33 -13.23 -0.93
N CYS A 173 -10.80 -12.17 -0.26
CA CYS A 173 -10.52 -11.90 1.15
C CYS A 173 -11.80 -12.03 1.98
N THR A 174 -11.70 -12.55 3.21
CA THR A 174 -12.88 -12.79 4.04
C THR A 174 -13.30 -11.58 4.88
N TRP A 175 -12.52 -10.50 4.93
CA TRP A 175 -12.71 -9.41 5.91
C TRP A 175 -14.10 -8.77 5.85
N TYR A 176 -14.45 -8.08 4.75
CA TYR A 176 -15.74 -7.40 4.66
C TYR A 176 -16.93 -8.36 4.52
N ALA A 177 -16.68 -9.56 3.99
CA ALA A 177 -17.70 -10.60 3.87
C ALA A 177 -18.18 -11.09 5.23
N PHE A 178 -17.27 -11.35 6.17
CA PHE A 178 -17.57 -12.07 7.40
C PHE A 178 -17.01 -11.40 8.67
N HIS A 179 -15.99 -10.53 8.55
CA HIS A 179 -15.15 -10.15 9.68
C HIS A 179 -14.65 -11.42 10.42
N ALA A 180 -14.85 -11.52 11.75
CA ALA A 180 -14.52 -12.69 12.52
C ALA A 180 -15.71 -13.67 12.72
N ALA A 181 -16.84 -13.49 12.01
CA ALA A 181 -18.03 -14.33 12.16
C ALA A 181 -18.19 -15.29 10.97
N TYR A 182 -17.35 -16.33 10.92
CA TYR A 182 -17.35 -17.34 9.86
C TYR A 182 -17.20 -18.75 10.44
N THR A 183 -17.62 -19.73 9.64
CA THR A 183 -17.44 -21.17 9.88
C THR A 183 -16.72 -21.81 8.69
N ILE A 184 -16.06 -22.94 8.90
CA ILE A 184 -15.36 -23.68 7.82
C ILE A 184 -16.28 -23.97 6.62
N PRO A 185 -17.53 -24.47 6.78
CA PRO A 185 -18.41 -24.69 5.63
C PRO A 185 -18.73 -23.42 4.82
N GLU A 186 -18.91 -22.27 5.49
CA GLU A 186 -19.15 -20.98 4.81
C GLU A 186 -17.91 -20.54 4.01
N LEU A 187 -16.71 -20.69 4.60
CA LEU A 187 -15.46 -20.37 3.94
C LEU A 187 -15.24 -21.24 2.69
N GLU A 188 -15.46 -22.55 2.79
CA GLU A 188 -15.29 -23.48 1.67
C GLU A 188 -16.31 -23.25 0.54
N LYS A 189 -17.55 -22.93 0.88
CA LYS A 189 -18.57 -22.60 -0.11
C LYS A 189 -18.19 -21.33 -0.88
N ASN A 190 -17.72 -20.30 -0.18
CA ASN A 190 -17.27 -19.06 -0.82
C ASN A 190 -15.99 -19.27 -1.63
N ALA A 191 -15.05 -20.07 -1.15
CA ALA A 191 -13.84 -20.42 -1.91
C ALA A 191 -14.19 -21.11 -3.24
N ALA A 192 -15.13 -22.08 -3.24
CA ALA A 192 -15.57 -22.75 -4.46
C ALA A 192 -16.14 -21.75 -5.48
N LEU A 193 -17.05 -20.86 -5.05
CA LEU A 193 -17.62 -19.82 -5.91
C LEU A 193 -16.56 -18.83 -6.41
N ALA A 194 -15.65 -18.39 -5.54
CA ALA A 194 -14.55 -17.50 -5.92
C ALA A 194 -13.63 -18.14 -6.97
N GLY A 195 -13.35 -19.44 -6.84
CA GLY A 195 -12.57 -20.20 -7.84
C GLY A 195 -13.24 -20.23 -9.23
N GLU A 196 -14.56 -20.39 -9.28
CA GLU A 196 -15.35 -20.34 -10.52
C GLU A 196 -15.35 -18.94 -11.17
N LEU A 197 -15.20 -17.90 -10.36
CA LEU A 197 -15.11 -16.51 -10.83
C LEU A 197 -13.72 -16.12 -11.34
N GLY A 198 -12.69 -16.92 -11.04
CA GLY A 198 -11.32 -16.65 -11.50
C GLY A 198 -10.35 -16.18 -10.41
N PHE A 199 -10.74 -16.13 -9.14
CA PHE A 199 -9.83 -15.85 -8.03
C PHE A 199 -8.90 -17.04 -7.77
N ARG A 200 -7.66 -16.79 -7.35
CA ARG A 200 -6.63 -17.82 -7.13
C ARG A 200 -5.87 -17.66 -5.81
N THR A 201 -6.04 -16.57 -5.09
CA THR A 201 -5.55 -16.40 -3.72
C THR A 201 -6.72 -16.23 -2.77
N PHE A 202 -6.72 -16.98 -1.68
CA PHE A 202 -7.72 -16.93 -0.61
C PHE A 202 -7.07 -16.39 0.65
N ILE A 203 -7.54 -15.25 1.15
CA ILE A 203 -7.07 -14.67 2.42
C ILE A 203 -8.11 -14.93 3.51
N LEU A 204 -7.76 -15.74 4.51
CA LEU A 204 -8.48 -15.76 5.77
C LEU A 204 -7.96 -14.61 6.63
N ASP A 205 -8.83 -13.63 6.83
CA ASP A 205 -8.52 -12.42 7.61
C ASP A 205 -8.65 -12.66 9.13
N ASP A 206 -8.68 -11.60 9.93
CA ASP A 206 -8.76 -11.65 11.39
C ASP A 206 -9.85 -12.60 11.93
N GLY A 207 -9.63 -13.16 13.12
CA GLY A 207 -10.60 -13.96 13.85
C GLY A 207 -10.27 -15.45 13.99
N TRP A 208 -9.15 -15.92 13.47
CA TRP A 208 -8.73 -17.33 13.54
C TRP A 208 -8.02 -17.71 14.85
N SER A 209 -7.47 -16.72 15.57
CA SER A 209 -6.65 -16.92 16.77
C SER A 209 -7.40 -16.75 18.09
N TYR A 210 -8.72 -16.61 18.05
CA TYR A 210 -9.59 -16.49 19.22
C TYR A 210 -10.97 -17.11 18.96
N ASP A 211 -11.69 -17.39 20.04
CA ASP A 211 -12.94 -18.17 19.99
C ASP A 211 -14.17 -17.35 19.60
N THR A 212 -14.14 -16.04 19.84
CA THR A 212 -15.29 -15.18 19.65
C THR A 212 -15.59 -14.98 18.18
N SER A 213 -16.85 -15.18 17.78
CA SER A 213 -17.37 -14.85 16.46
C SER A 213 -18.07 -13.51 16.52
N LYS A 214 -17.58 -12.52 15.76
CA LYS A 214 -18.13 -11.17 15.78
C LYS A 214 -18.05 -10.50 14.40
N ARG A 215 -19.07 -9.68 14.09
CA ARG A 215 -19.05 -8.76 12.96
C ARG A 215 -18.74 -7.36 13.45
N LEU A 216 -17.97 -6.59 12.67
CA LEU A 216 -17.65 -5.22 13.02
C LEU A 216 -18.93 -4.38 13.03
N ASN A 217 -19.25 -3.91 14.23
CA ASN A 217 -20.30 -2.95 14.47
C ASN A 217 -19.86 -2.13 15.69
N SER A 218 -19.49 -0.88 15.46
CA SER A 218 -18.91 0.00 16.49
C SER A 218 -19.80 0.18 17.72
N SER A 219 -21.11 0.00 17.59
CA SER A 219 -22.04 0.07 18.72
C SER A 219 -22.14 -1.22 19.54
N THR A 220 -21.80 -2.36 18.94
CA THR A 220 -21.96 -3.69 19.57
C THR A 220 -20.64 -4.36 19.95
N VAL A 221 -19.52 -3.94 19.35
CA VAL A 221 -18.19 -4.50 19.61
C VAL A 221 -17.17 -3.37 19.81
N PRO A 222 -17.23 -2.64 20.93
CA PRO A 222 -16.36 -1.47 21.17
C PRO A 222 -14.88 -1.85 21.30
N GLU A 223 -14.56 -3.05 21.80
CA GLU A 223 -13.19 -3.53 21.95
C GLU A 223 -12.88 -4.62 20.93
N TRP A 224 -12.92 -4.26 19.65
CA TRP A 224 -12.81 -5.21 18.53
C TRP A 224 -11.56 -6.09 18.58
N PHE A 225 -10.38 -5.50 18.85
CA PHE A 225 -9.10 -6.19 18.81
C PHE A 225 -8.63 -6.70 20.17
N SER A 226 -9.48 -6.67 21.21
CA SER A 226 -9.09 -7.03 22.59
C SER A 226 -8.54 -8.46 22.74
N GLU A 227 -8.96 -9.40 21.88
CA GLU A 227 -8.56 -10.82 21.97
C GLU A 227 -7.37 -11.18 21.07
N ASN A 228 -6.90 -10.27 20.20
CA ASN A 228 -5.77 -10.54 19.31
C ASN A 228 -4.43 -10.58 20.06
N GLY A 229 -3.44 -11.29 19.49
CA GLY A 229 -2.04 -11.22 19.93
C GLY A 229 -1.41 -12.54 20.35
N ASP A 230 -2.16 -13.53 20.80
CA ASP A 230 -1.57 -14.82 21.21
C ASP A 230 -1.10 -15.67 20.03
N TRP A 231 -1.63 -15.44 18.83
CA TRP A 231 -1.26 -16.10 17.56
C TRP A 231 -1.30 -17.63 17.65
N ILE A 232 -2.29 -18.15 18.36
CA ILE A 232 -2.55 -19.58 18.52
C ILE A 232 -3.89 -19.88 17.86
N LEU A 233 -3.93 -20.92 17.02
CA LEU A 233 -5.15 -21.34 16.33
C LEU A 233 -6.27 -21.68 17.32
N SER A 234 -7.47 -21.12 17.11
CA SER A 234 -8.66 -21.51 17.86
C SER A 234 -9.25 -22.81 17.31
N GLU A 235 -8.84 -23.95 17.88
CA GLU A 235 -9.36 -25.27 17.53
C GLU A 235 -10.88 -25.40 17.81
N ARG A 236 -11.41 -24.62 18.75
CA ARG A 236 -12.85 -24.60 19.06
C ARG A 236 -13.65 -23.96 17.93
N LYS A 237 -13.14 -22.87 17.36
CA LYS A 237 -13.81 -22.12 16.28
C LYS A 237 -13.56 -22.77 14.93
N LEU A 238 -12.36 -23.26 14.69
CA LEU A 238 -11.89 -23.81 13.43
C LEU A 238 -11.37 -25.24 13.60
N PRO A 239 -12.23 -26.21 13.98
CA PRO A 239 -11.81 -27.59 14.17
C PRO A 239 -11.32 -28.19 12.84
N GLY A 240 -10.14 -28.81 12.85
CA GLY A 240 -9.54 -29.39 11.66
C GLY A 240 -9.10 -28.35 10.61
N PHE A 241 -8.57 -27.22 11.06
CA PHE A 241 -8.19 -26.09 10.19
C PHE A 241 -7.19 -26.49 9.10
N ALA A 242 -6.19 -27.34 9.41
CA ALA A 242 -5.22 -27.80 8.42
C ALA A 242 -5.88 -28.56 7.26
N ASP A 243 -6.90 -29.38 7.55
CA ASP A 243 -7.68 -30.09 6.52
C ASP A 243 -8.53 -29.11 5.69
N HIS A 244 -9.06 -28.05 6.30
CA HIS A 244 -9.75 -26.98 5.60
C HIS A 244 -8.80 -26.27 4.63
N VAL A 245 -7.61 -25.85 5.09
CA VAL A 245 -6.59 -25.23 4.24
C VAL A 245 -6.26 -26.14 3.05
N LYS A 246 -6.07 -27.43 3.31
CA LYS A 246 -5.83 -28.41 2.24
C LYS A 246 -6.95 -28.43 1.21
N ARG A 247 -8.24 -28.48 1.66
CA ARG A 247 -9.39 -28.49 0.72
C ARG A 247 -9.46 -27.23 -0.14
N VAL A 248 -9.21 -26.05 0.44
CA VAL A 248 -9.19 -24.80 -0.33
C VAL A 248 -8.01 -24.77 -1.33
N ARG A 249 -6.84 -25.26 -0.93
CA ARG A 249 -5.70 -25.40 -1.84
C ARG A 249 -5.97 -26.41 -2.97
N ASP A 250 -6.64 -27.51 -2.68
CA ASP A 250 -7.05 -28.49 -3.68
C ASP A 250 -8.05 -27.91 -4.73
N MET A 251 -8.74 -26.78 -4.40
CA MET A 251 -9.54 -25.99 -5.35
C MET A 251 -8.68 -25.06 -6.25
N GLY A 252 -7.35 -25.03 -6.06
CA GLY A 252 -6.42 -24.25 -6.86
C GLY A 252 -6.07 -22.88 -6.28
N PHE A 253 -6.27 -22.67 -4.97
CA PHE A 253 -5.91 -21.42 -4.30
C PHE A 253 -4.54 -21.47 -3.63
N ASN A 254 -3.86 -20.32 -3.61
CA ASN A 254 -2.89 -20.00 -2.58
C ASN A 254 -3.66 -19.60 -1.30
N TYR A 255 -3.33 -20.18 -0.16
CA TYR A 255 -3.97 -19.87 1.12
C TYR A 255 -3.11 -18.94 1.96
N VAL A 256 -3.60 -17.74 2.22
CA VAL A 256 -2.91 -16.68 2.97
C VAL A 256 -3.64 -16.42 4.28
N LEU A 257 -2.90 -16.29 5.38
CA LEU A 257 -3.45 -16.05 6.71
C LEU A 257 -3.08 -14.65 7.19
N TRP A 258 -4.05 -13.92 7.75
CA TRP A 258 -3.83 -12.61 8.35
C TRP A 258 -3.08 -12.71 9.67
N VAL A 259 -2.09 -11.84 9.88
CA VAL A 259 -1.35 -11.67 11.13
C VAL A 259 -1.00 -10.21 11.36
N ALA A 260 -0.85 -9.81 12.63
CA ALA A 260 -0.42 -8.47 13.00
C ALA A 260 0.63 -8.56 14.12
N PRO A 261 1.91 -8.78 13.79
CA PRO A 261 2.95 -9.17 14.76
C PRO A 261 3.26 -8.12 15.83
N PHE A 262 2.94 -6.84 15.56
CA PHE A 262 3.13 -5.73 16.51
C PHE A 262 1.84 -5.27 17.18
N LEU A 263 0.72 -5.98 16.96
CA LEU A 263 -0.55 -5.70 17.60
C LEU A 263 -0.83 -6.76 18.67
N THR A 264 -1.27 -6.30 19.84
CA THR A 264 -1.76 -7.17 20.91
C THR A 264 -3.05 -6.61 21.47
N GLY A 265 -3.97 -7.46 21.89
CA GLY A 265 -5.24 -7.09 22.53
C GLY A 265 -5.16 -7.18 24.03
N ARG A 266 -5.86 -6.30 24.74
CA ARG A 266 -5.85 -6.20 26.21
C ARG A 266 -6.23 -7.49 26.94
N SER A 267 -6.98 -8.39 26.28
CA SER A 267 -7.42 -9.68 26.82
C SER A 267 -6.47 -10.84 26.48
N SER A 268 -5.42 -10.60 25.69
CA SER A 268 -4.45 -11.63 25.32
C SER A 268 -3.41 -11.86 26.44
N ARG A 269 -2.84 -13.06 26.47
CA ARG A 269 -1.73 -13.37 27.38
C ARG A 269 -0.48 -12.59 27.01
N LEU A 270 -0.24 -12.40 25.72
CA LEU A 270 0.89 -11.63 25.22
C LEU A 270 0.86 -10.19 25.73
N TYR A 271 -0.30 -9.53 25.75
CA TYR A 271 -0.44 -8.19 26.31
C TYR A 271 0.04 -8.12 27.77
N ALA A 272 -0.38 -9.08 28.60
CA ALA A 272 0.02 -9.11 30.00
C ALA A 272 1.55 -9.26 30.17
N GLU A 273 2.21 -10.06 29.33
CA GLU A 273 3.67 -10.23 29.34
C GLU A 273 4.39 -8.96 28.83
N LEU A 274 3.93 -8.35 27.75
CA LEU A 274 4.49 -7.10 27.22
C LEU A 274 4.32 -5.94 28.23
N LYS A 275 3.19 -5.88 28.91
CA LYS A 275 2.95 -4.87 29.96
C LYS A 275 3.90 -5.02 31.13
N LYS A 276 4.19 -6.24 31.59
CA LYS A 276 5.21 -6.52 32.62
C LYS A 276 6.61 -6.11 32.17
N ALA A 277 6.91 -6.28 30.88
CA ALA A 277 8.19 -5.89 30.28
C ALA A 277 8.28 -4.38 29.96
N ASN A 278 7.24 -3.58 30.27
CA ASN A 278 7.11 -2.16 29.88
C ASN A 278 7.27 -1.94 28.35
N ALA A 279 6.72 -2.84 27.56
CA ALA A 279 6.86 -2.91 26.11
C ALA A 279 5.55 -2.61 25.35
N ILE A 280 4.62 -1.87 25.95
CA ILE A 280 3.43 -1.34 25.31
C ILE A 280 3.69 0.14 24.94
N LEU A 281 3.63 0.46 23.64
CA LEU A 281 3.89 1.81 23.13
C LEU A 281 2.63 2.68 23.10
N LEU A 282 1.48 2.08 22.78
CA LEU A 282 0.20 2.78 22.60
C LEU A 282 -0.93 1.82 22.93
N GLU A 283 -1.95 2.30 23.60
CA GLU A 283 -3.23 1.60 23.78
C GLU A 283 -4.33 2.37 23.05
N SER A 284 -5.24 1.65 22.37
CA SER A 284 -6.36 2.21 21.63
C SER A 284 -7.71 1.81 22.26
N ASP A 285 -8.76 2.59 21.99
CA ASP A 285 -10.10 2.35 22.54
C ASP A 285 -10.77 1.09 21.98
N ASP A 286 -10.30 0.60 20.82
CA ASP A 286 -10.74 -0.65 20.20
C ASP A 286 -10.20 -1.92 20.88
N GLY A 287 -9.52 -1.78 22.02
CA GLY A 287 -8.93 -2.87 22.78
C GLY A 287 -7.56 -3.31 22.32
N SER A 288 -7.03 -2.73 21.25
CA SER A 288 -5.69 -3.02 20.77
C SER A 288 -4.60 -2.23 21.50
N ALA A 289 -3.38 -2.74 21.43
CA ALA A 289 -2.17 -2.05 21.86
C ALA A 289 -1.02 -2.33 20.89
N ALA A 290 -0.19 -1.31 20.65
CA ALA A 290 1.04 -1.45 19.88
C ALA A 290 2.17 -1.98 20.77
N ALA A 291 2.77 -3.10 20.37
CA ALA A 291 3.91 -3.69 21.03
C ALA A 291 5.22 -3.04 20.56
N ASP A 292 6.17 -2.87 21.49
CA ASP A 292 7.51 -2.38 21.18
C ASP A 292 8.32 -3.44 20.40
N PRO A 293 8.70 -3.21 19.14
CA PRO A 293 9.47 -4.17 18.35
C PRO A 293 10.87 -4.44 18.93
N ALA A 294 11.41 -3.56 19.77
CA ALA A 294 12.67 -3.78 20.46
C ALA A 294 12.53 -4.79 21.63
N CYS A 295 11.29 -5.14 22.03
CA CYS A 295 11.08 -6.15 23.05
C CYS A 295 11.42 -7.55 22.51
N PRO A 296 12.31 -8.33 23.16
CA PRO A 296 12.69 -9.67 22.71
C PRO A 296 11.51 -10.62 22.52
N LEU A 297 10.43 -10.45 23.27
CA LEU A 297 9.21 -11.29 23.16
C LEU A 297 8.61 -11.33 21.76
N ILE A 298 8.77 -10.26 20.96
CA ILE A 298 8.26 -10.26 19.58
C ILE A 298 9.04 -11.28 18.73
N GLY A 299 10.36 -11.22 18.77
CA GLY A 299 11.22 -12.15 18.02
C GLY A 299 11.21 -13.57 18.59
N GLU A 300 11.14 -13.73 19.92
CA GLU A 300 11.29 -15.02 20.62
C GLU A 300 9.97 -15.78 20.79
N LEU A 301 8.83 -15.09 20.73
CA LEU A 301 7.52 -15.70 20.98
C LEU A 301 6.53 -15.48 19.83
N VAL A 302 6.32 -14.23 19.41
CA VAL A 302 5.29 -13.91 18.41
C VAL A 302 5.65 -14.49 17.04
N ILE A 303 6.83 -14.19 16.51
CA ILE A 303 7.27 -14.70 15.22
C ILE A 303 7.31 -16.24 15.18
N PRO A 304 7.89 -16.96 16.17
CA PRO A 304 7.85 -18.42 16.19
C PRO A 304 6.44 -19.01 16.19
N ARG A 305 5.47 -18.44 16.91
CA ARG A 305 4.07 -18.90 16.93
C ARG A 305 3.40 -18.74 15.55
N ILE A 306 3.58 -17.57 14.91
CA ILE A 306 3.08 -17.33 13.55
C ILE A 306 3.67 -18.37 12.58
N LEU A 307 4.97 -18.61 12.64
CA LEU A 307 5.65 -19.61 11.81
C LEU A 307 5.24 -21.05 12.10
N GLU A 308 4.88 -21.36 13.34
CA GLU A 308 4.35 -22.68 13.71
C GLU A 308 3.01 -22.94 13.02
N VAL A 309 2.08 -21.99 13.06
CA VAL A 309 0.79 -22.10 12.34
C VAL A 309 1.03 -22.17 10.83
N PHE A 310 1.93 -21.34 10.28
CA PHE A 310 2.29 -21.37 8.87
C PHE A 310 2.76 -22.76 8.40
N ARG A 311 3.66 -23.40 9.17
CA ARG A 311 4.19 -24.74 8.84
C ARG A 311 3.16 -25.83 9.03
N ASN A 312 2.47 -25.84 10.19
CA ASN A 312 1.56 -26.92 10.57
C ASN A 312 0.30 -26.97 9.70
N CYS A 313 -0.15 -25.81 9.19
CA CYS A 313 -1.29 -25.71 8.31
C CYS A 313 -0.92 -25.67 6.82
N HIS A 314 0.38 -25.74 6.47
CA HIS A 314 0.87 -25.70 5.08
C HIS A 314 0.35 -24.48 4.31
N LEU A 315 0.42 -23.30 4.91
CA LEU A 315 -0.02 -22.04 4.30
C LEU A 315 0.88 -21.64 3.13
N ASP A 316 0.34 -20.84 2.20
CA ASP A 316 1.09 -20.31 1.06
C ASP A 316 1.60 -18.90 1.31
N GLY A 317 1.07 -18.19 2.32
CA GLY A 317 1.50 -16.84 2.63
C GLY A 317 0.90 -16.27 3.91
N LEU A 318 1.31 -15.05 4.20
CA LEU A 318 0.80 -14.23 5.30
C LEU A 318 0.40 -12.84 4.81
N LYS A 319 -0.75 -12.34 5.26
CA LYS A 319 -1.10 -10.92 5.23
C LYS A 319 -0.60 -10.30 6.53
N VAL A 320 0.48 -9.54 6.46
CA VAL A 320 1.15 -8.92 7.62
C VAL A 320 0.60 -7.52 7.79
N ASP A 321 -0.26 -7.32 8.77
CA ASP A 321 -1.03 -6.10 8.96
C ASP A 321 -0.56 -5.28 10.18
N PHE A 322 -1.03 -4.04 10.28
CA PHE A 322 -0.83 -3.10 11.40
C PHE A 322 0.62 -2.83 11.83
N VAL A 323 1.59 -2.99 10.91
CA VAL A 323 2.99 -2.67 11.19
C VAL A 323 3.16 -1.16 11.50
N ASP A 324 2.33 -0.32 10.89
CA ASP A 324 2.30 1.14 11.09
C ASP A 324 1.69 1.59 12.43
N PHE A 325 1.17 0.67 13.26
CA PHE A 325 0.78 0.98 14.64
C PHE A 325 1.99 1.34 15.50
N VAL A 326 3.17 0.83 15.16
CA VAL A 326 4.44 1.31 15.70
C VAL A 326 4.79 2.64 15.03
N ARG A 327 4.35 3.75 15.65
CA ARG A 327 4.55 5.08 15.10
C ARG A 327 6.01 5.52 15.14
N PRO A 328 6.50 6.26 14.14
CA PRO A 328 7.80 6.91 14.20
C PRO A 328 7.93 7.80 15.44
N SER A 329 9.11 7.82 16.03
CA SER A 329 9.37 8.61 17.23
C SER A 329 10.82 9.10 17.27
N LEU A 330 10.99 10.40 17.53
CA LEU A 330 12.31 11.00 17.69
C LEU A 330 12.94 10.75 19.07
N THR A 331 12.17 10.25 20.04
CA THR A 331 12.68 9.97 21.39
C THR A 331 13.12 8.52 21.54
N ILE A 332 12.31 7.58 21.04
CA ILE A 332 12.57 6.14 21.11
C ILE A 332 12.37 5.58 19.69
N PRO A 333 13.45 5.53 18.87
CA PRO A 333 13.34 5.09 17.48
C PRO A 333 13.00 3.61 17.40
N ARG A 334 12.13 3.23 16.43
CA ARG A 334 11.66 1.87 16.23
C ARG A 334 11.71 1.41 14.77
N GLY A 335 12.02 2.33 13.85
CA GLY A 335 12.01 2.03 12.42
C GLY A 335 12.89 0.84 12.04
N ARG A 336 14.13 0.84 12.48
CA ARG A 336 15.08 -0.25 12.19
C ARG A 336 14.72 -1.55 12.90
N GLU A 337 14.19 -1.50 14.12
CA GLU A 337 13.75 -2.71 14.82
C GLU A 337 12.55 -3.36 14.13
N CYS A 338 11.58 -2.55 13.67
CA CYS A 338 10.48 -3.04 12.84
C CYS A 338 11.01 -3.72 11.57
N LEU A 339 11.89 -3.05 10.84
CA LEU A 339 12.46 -3.56 9.59
C LEU A 339 13.23 -4.87 9.82
N LYS A 340 14.03 -4.94 10.89
CA LYS A 340 14.76 -6.15 11.28
C LYS A 340 13.84 -7.34 11.54
N LEU A 341 12.76 -7.14 12.30
CA LEU A 341 11.81 -8.22 12.60
C LEU A 341 11.02 -8.64 11.37
N ILE A 342 10.61 -7.71 10.51
CA ILE A 342 9.95 -8.02 9.23
C ILE A 342 10.89 -8.80 8.31
N ARG A 343 12.19 -8.42 8.26
CA ARG A 343 13.20 -9.18 7.52
C ARG A 343 13.31 -10.61 8.04
N ILE A 344 13.44 -10.79 9.37
CA ILE A 344 13.51 -12.12 9.98
C ILE A 344 12.28 -12.95 9.64
N LEU A 345 11.09 -12.38 9.74
CA LEU A 345 9.84 -13.07 9.39
C LEU A 345 9.85 -13.49 7.91
N ALA A 346 10.18 -12.59 6.99
CA ALA A 346 10.21 -12.87 5.56
C ALA A 346 11.26 -13.94 5.20
N GLU A 347 12.47 -13.85 5.75
CA GLU A 347 13.53 -14.83 5.54
C GLU A 347 13.12 -16.23 6.06
N GLN A 348 12.51 -16.32 7.22
CA GLN A 348 12.05 -17.59 7.78
C GLN A 348 10.85 -18.17 7.02
N LEU A 349 9.93 -17.35 6.51
CA LEU A 349 8.86 -17.81 5.64
C LEU A 349 9.42 -18.40 4.35
N ARG A 350 10.34 -17.67 3.69
CA ARG A 350 10.99 -18.12 2.44
C ARG A 350 11.88 -19.35 2.63
N ALA A 351 12.43 -19.55 3.82
CA ALA A 351 13.15 -20.79 4.15
C ALA A 351 12.23 -22.04 4.21
N VAL A 352 10.95 -21.85 4.55
CA VAL A 352 9.93 -22.91 4.54
C VAL A 352 9.33 -23.07 3.15
N LYS A 353 8.98 -21.95 2.52
CA LYS A 353 8.34 -21.88 1.20
C LYS A 353 8.99 -20.73 0.41
N PRO A 354 9.89 -21.02 -0.55
CA PRO A 354 10.66 -19.98 -1.27
C PRO A 354 9.80 -18.95 -2.01
N ASP A 355 8.63 -19.36 -2.48
CA ASP A 355 7.62 -18.54 -3.16
C ASP A 355 6.48 -18.08 -2.23
N ALA A 356 6.71 -18.01 -0.91
CA ALA A 356 5.73 -17.55 0.06
C ALA A 356 5.22 -16.14 -0.27
N LEU A 357 3.90 -15.97 -0.24
CA LEU A 357 3.24 -14.68 -0.43
C LEU A 357 3.28 -13.89 0.89
N ILE A 358 3.73 -12.64 0.81
CA ILE A 358 3.81 -11.74 1.97
C ILE A 358 3.15 -10.42 1.57
N GLU A 359 1.92 -10.21 2.05
CA GLU A 359 1.17 -9.00 1.76
C GLU A 359 1.46 -7.93 2.81
N PHE A 360 1.81 -6.73 2.34
CA PHE A 360 1.91 -5.51 3.12
C PHE A 360 0.78 -4.54 2.77
N ARG A 361 0.31 -3.79 3.77
CA ARG A 361 -0.69 -2.75 3.61
C ARG A 361 -0.04 -1.38 3.38
N GLN A 362 -0.72 -0.50 2.67
CA GLN A 362 -0.34 0.91 2.49
C GLN A 362 -0.06 1.59 3.84
N ARG A 363 0.83 2.54 3.84
CA ARG A 363 1.66 3.25 4.77
C ARG A 363 3.04 2.62 4.98
N TYR A 364 3.19 1.30 4.99
CA TYR A 364 4.50 0.63 4.98
C TYR A 364 4.83 -0.07 3.65
N THR A 365 4.13 0.27 2.57
CA THR A 365 4.54 -0.03 1.18
C THR A 365 5.61 0.97 0.75
N THR A 366 6.79 0.87 1.34
CA THR A 366 7.91 1.78 1.15
C THR A 366 9.08 1.08 0.47
N PRO A 367 10.04 1.81 -0.12
CA PRO A 367 11.24 1.19 -0.68
C PRO A 367 12.01 0.33 0.32
N ALA A 368 12.04 0.71 1.62
CA ALA A 368 12.69 -0.09 2.67
C ALA A 368 12.03 -1.47 2.86
N MET A 369 10.72 -1.55 2.66
CA MET A 369 9.94 -2.78 2.85
C MET A 369 9.83 -3.63 1.59
N LEU A 370 10.08 -3.05 0.40
CA LEU A 370 9.92 -3.73 -0.89
C LEU A 370 10.67 -5.08 -0.99
N PRO A 371 11.90 -5.26 -0.47
CA PRO A 371 12.60 -6.55 -0.56
C PRO A 371 11.95 -7.69 0.24
N TYR A 372 11.08 -7.35 1.19
CA TYR A 372 10.51 -8.33 2.14
C TYR A 372 9.06 -8.69 1.83
N GLY A 373 8.33 -7.85 1.09
CA GLY A 373 6.98 -8.11 0.63
C GLY A 373 6.93 -8.78 -0.74
N THR A 374 5.77 -9.33 -1.09
CA THR A 374 5.46 -9.82 -2.44
C THR A 374 4.19 -9.17 -3.00
N ASN A 375 3.32 -8.65 -2.13
CA ASN A 375 2.03 -8.07 -2.45
C ASN A 375 1.89 -6.75 -1.66
N PHE A 376 1.49 -5.67 -2.32
CA PHE A 376 1.43 -4.34 -1.72
C PHE A 376 0.03 -3.78 -1.90
N ARG A 377 -0.79 -3.90 -0.85
CA ARG A 377 -2.23 -3.63 -0.88
C ARG A 377 -2.57 -2.18 -0.53
N ALA A 378 -3.52 -1.58 -1.24
CA ALA A 378 -4.18 -0.34 -0.87
C ALA A 378 -4.78 -0.44 0.54
N ASN A 379 -4.76 0.66 1.31
CA ASN A 379 -5.37 0.69 2.64
C ASN A 379 -6.89 0.59 2.55
N ASP A 380 -7.52 0.22 3.68
CA ASP A 380 -8.95 -0.09 3.75
C ASP A 380 -9.84 1.04 3.23
N VAL A 381 -10.68 0.73 2.26
CA VAL A 381 -11.57 1.68 1.57
C VAL A 381 -12.82 0.98 1.01
N PRO A 382 -13.59 0.30 1.88
CA PRO A 382 -14.79 -0.40 1.45
C PRO A 382 -15.78 0.57 0.78
N PHE A 383 -16.52 0.12 -0.22
CA PHE A 383 -17.58 0.84 -0.92
C PHE A 383 -17.17 2.04 -1.78
N ASP A 384 -15.92 2.51 -1.74
CA ASP A 384 -15.46 3.67 -2.53
C ASP A 384 -14.41 3.25 -3.58
N TYR A 385 -14.86 3.01 -4.81
CA TYR A 385 -13.98 2.59 -5.90
C TYR A 385 -12.99 3.69 -6.36
N LEU A 386 -13.37 4.97 -6.26
CA LEU A 386 -12.46 6.06 -6.64
C LEU A 386 -11.33 6.22 -5.63
N GLU A 387 -11.63 6.07 -4.33
CA GLU A 387 -10.58 6.10 -3.33
C GLU A 387 -9.67 4.87 -3.43
N ASN A 388 -10.22 3.68 -3.76
CA ASN A 388 -9.42 2.49 -4.03
C ASN A 388 -8.47 2.71 -5.21
N LEU A 389 -8.96 3.30 -6.31
CA LEU A 389 -8.15 3.73 -7.44
C LEU A 389 -7.01 4.66 -7.02
N HIS A 390 -7.31 5.72 -6.26
CA HIS A 390 -6.30 6.69 -5.78
C HIS A 390 -5.19 6.00 -4.98
N ARG A 391 -5.55 5.07 -4.10
CA ARG A 391 -4.61 4.34 -3.26
C ARG A 391 -3.73 3.39 -4.05
N CYS A 392 -4.29 2.66 -5.02
CA CYS A 392 -3.50 1.84 -5.93
C CYS A 392 -2.51 2.69 -6.74
N CYS A 393 -2.98 3.80 -7.31
CA CYS A 393 -2.14 4.72 -8.07
C CYS A 393 -0.99 5.31 -7.21
N GLN A 394 -1.25 5.65 -5.96
CA GLN A 394 -0.21 6.13 -5.05
C GLN A 394 0.86 5.05 -4.80
N ILE A 395 0.47 3.80 -4.55
CA ILE A 395 1.45 2.72 -4.34
C ILE A 395 2.30 2.52 -5.59
N ARG A 396 1.69 2.58 -6.79
CA ARG A 396 2.44 2.49 -8.05
C ARG A 396 3.45 3.62 -8.22
N MET A 397 3.10 4.86 -7.86
CA MET A 397 4.08 5.97 -7.86
C MET A 397 5.26 5.68 -6.92
N ILE A 398 5.00 5.07 -5.76
CA ILE A 398 6.03 4.77 -4.76
C ILE A 398 6.90 3.58 -5.18
N LEU A 399 6.29 2.50 -5.68
CA LEU A 399 6.98 1.23 -5.92
C LEU A 399 7.33 1.00 -7.40
N GLY A 400 6.67 1.68 -8.34
CA GLY A 400 6.95 1.61 -9.78
C GLY A 400 6.29 0.44 -10.50
N ASP A 401 6.72 0.27 -11.77
CA ASP A 401 6.24 -0.79 -12.66
C ASP A 401 6.75 -2.17 -12.22
N GLY A 402 6.04 -3.22 -12.66
CA GLY A 402 6.45 -4.61 -12.39
C GLY A 402 6.32 -5.04 -10.92
N VAL A 403 5.70 -4.23 -10.06
CA VAL A 403 5.44 -4.56 -8.65
C VAL A 403 3.97 -4.98 -8.48
N PRO A 404 3.69 -6.09 -7.76
CA PRO A 404 2.31 -6.53 -7.51
C PRO A 404 1.59 -5.59 -6.52
N VAL A 405 1.02 -4.51 -7.04
CA VAL A 405 0.14 -3.62 -6.28
C VAL A 405 -1.24 -4.25 -6.23
N HIS A 406 -1.80 -4.41 -5.04
CA HIS A 406 -3.13 -4.97 -4.82
C HIS A 406 -4.15 -3.88 -4.50
N ALA A 407 -5.33 -3.98 -5.07
CA ALA A 407 -6.47 -3.16 -4.64
C ALA A 407 -6.86 -3.51 -3.21
N ASP A 408 -7.57 -2.62 -2.50
CA ASP A 408 -8.31 -3.03 -1.31
C ASP A 408 -9.49 -3.94 -1.73
N PRO A 409 -9.86 -4.96 -0.95
CA PRO A 409 -10.96 -5.84 -1.30
C PRO A 409 -12.25 -5.04 -1.56
N ILE A 410 -12.75 -5.05 -2.78
CA ILE A 410 -14.01 -4.39 -3.10
C ILE A 410 -15.16 -5.11 -2.40
N CYS A 411 -16.10 -4.33 -1.89
CA CYS A 411 -17.40 -4.80 -1.45
C CYS A 411 -18.46 -3.80 -1.90
N PHE A 412 -19.69 -4.26 -2.03
CA PHE A 412 -20.82 -3.47 -2.48
C PHE A 412 -22.12 -4.00 -1.87
N HIS A 413 -23.15 -3.16 -1.85
CA HIS A 413 -24.46 -3.58 -1.37
C HIS A 413 -25.07 -4.63 -2.32
N PRO A 414 -25.77 -5.68 -1.83
CA PRO A 414 -26.38 -6.69 -2.69
C PRO A 414 -27.36 -6.15 -3.75
N GLU A 415 -27.93 -4.97 -3.53
CA GLU A 415 -28.85 -4.27 -4.47
C GLU A 415 -28.13 -3.21 -5.31
N GLU A 416 -26.78 -3.21 -5.35
CA GLU A 416 -26.03 -2.27 -6.17
C GLU A 416 -26.30 -2.51 -7.67
N SER A 417 -26.12 -1.47 -8.50
CA SER A 417 -26.25 -1.63 -9.95
C SER A 417 -25.06 -2.40 -10.55
N CYS A 418 -25.30 -3.19 -11.59
CA CYS A 418 -24.22 -3.85 -12.33
C CYS A 418 -23.18 -2.85 -12.86
N VAL A 419 -23.62 -1.65 -13.24
CA VAL A 419 -22.74 -0.55 -13.67
C VAL A 419 -21.76 -0.16 -12.57
N ASN A 420 -22.23 0.05 -11.34
CA ASN A 420 -21.35 0.41 -10.23
C ASN A 420 -20.46 -0.77 -9.81
N VAL A 421 -20.94 -2.00 -9.85
CA VAL A 421 -20.11 -3.20 -9.63
C VAL A 421 -18.99 -3.26 -10.68
N ALA A 422 -19.28 -2.98 -11.95
CA ALA A 422 -18.27 -2.90 -13.00
C ALA A 422 -17.26 -1.77 -12.75
N ARG A 423 -17.71 -0.59 -12.28
CA ARG A 423 -16.82 0.53 -11.93
C ARG A 423 -15.88 0.18 -10.77
N HIS A 424 -16.36 -0.53 -9.74
CA HIS A 424 -15.50 -1.09 -8.69
C HIS A 424 -14.42 -2.01 -9.25
N LEU A 425 -14.80 -2.89 -10.18
CA LEU A 425 -13.86 -3.82 -10.80
C LEU A 425 -12.84 -3.09 -11.70
N ILE A 426 -13.28 -2.13 -12.53
CA ILE A 426 -12.38 -1.30 -13.35
C ILE A 426 -11.38 -0.54 -12.46
N ALA A 427 -11.83 0.09 -11.39
CA ALA A 427 -10.95 0.80 -10.45
C ALA A 427 -9.91 -0.14 -9.83
N SER A 428 -10.31 -1.37 -9.50
CA SER A 428 -9.41 -2.39 -8.94
C SER A 428 -8.33 -2.87 -9.92
N LEU A 429 -8.52 -2.69 -11.24
CA LEU A 429 -7.52 -3.01 -12.27
C LEU A 429 -6.30 -2.07 -12.25
N ALA A 430 -6.35 -0.94 -11.51
CA ALA A 430 -5.14 -0.18 -11.18
C ALA A 430 -4.16 -1.00 -10.31
N GLY A 431 -4.61 -2.12 -9.77
CA GLY A 431 -3.86 -3.14 -9.04
C GLY A 431 -4.27 -4.54 -9.46
N VAL A 432 -3.88 -5.52 -8.67
CA VAL A 432 -4.42 -6.88 -8.71
C VAL A 432 -5.80 -6.84 -8.06
N PRO A 433 -6.87 -7.30 -8.74
CA PRO A 433 -8.23 -7.24 -8.20
C PRO A 433 -8.39 -8.05 -6.90
N MET A 434 -9.05 -7.46 -5.93
CA MET A 434 -9.46 -8.13 -4.69
C MET A 434 -10.96 -7.96 -4.45
N LEU A 435 -11.60 -8.98 -3.92
CA LEU A 435 -13.04 -8.99 -3.59
C LEU A 435 -13.26 -9.53 -2.18
N SER A 436 -14.18 -8.92 -1.45
CA SER A 436 -14.64 -9.40 -0.15
C SER A 436 -16.15 -9.26 -0.02
N ALA A 437 -16.88 -10.25 -0.46
CA ALA A 437 -18.34 -10.34 -0.37
C ALA A 437 -18.76 -11.78 -0.07
N ASP A 438 -19.89 -11.97 0.63
CA ASP A 438 -20.50 -13.29 0.76
C ASP A 438 -21.15 -13.68 -0.59
N LEU A 439 -20.39 -14.43 -1.40
CA LEU A 439 -20.76 -14.80 -2.77
C LEU A 439 -22.05 -15.64 -2.83
N THR A 440 -22.46 -16.24 -1.71
CA THR A 440 -23.72 -16.99 -1.63
C THR A 440 -24.94 -16.08 -1.63
N LYS A 441 -24.75 -14.76 -1.44
CA LYS A 441 -25.80 -13.73 -1.39
C LYS A 441 -25.75 -12.76 -2.57
N ILE A 442 -24.74 -12.89 -3.43
CA ILE A 442 -24.59 -12.05 -4.62
C ILE A 442 -25.51 -12.54 -5.74
N SER A 443 -26.14 -11.62 -6.48
CA SER A 443 -27.04 -11.96 -7.58
C SER A 443 -26.30 -12.62 -8.76
N PRO A 444 -26.97 -13.45 -9.57
CA PRO A 444 -26.37 -14.06 -10.76
C PRO A 444 -25.82 -13.00 -11.74
N GLU A 445 -26.47 -11.84 -11.86
CA GLU A 445 -26.07 -10.73 -12.72
C GLU A 445 -24.73 -10.15 -12.23
N HIS A 446 -24.60 -9.85 -10.94
CA HIS A 446 -23.34 -9.38 -10.36
C HIS A 446 -22.21 -10.41 -10.50
N LEU A 447 -22.51 -11.71 -10.29
CA LEU A 447 -21.53 -12.78 -10.50
C LEU A 447 -21.06 -12.85 -11.97
N ALA A 448 -21.95 -12.57 -12.92
CA ALA A 448 -21.60 -12.52 -14.35
C ALA A 448 -20.64 -11.34 -14.64
N VAL A 449 -20.91 -10.15 -14.10
CA VAL A 449 -20.03 -8.98 -14.22
C VAL A 449 -18.66 -9.27 -13.61
N ILE A 450 -18.62 -9.81 -12.38
CA ILE A 450 -17.34 -10.17 -11.73
C ILE A 450 -16.55 -11.16 -12.59
N ARG A 451 -17.18 -12.22 -13.07
CA ARG A 451 -16.54 -13.24 -13.92
C ARG A 451 -15.97 -12.63 -15.20
N ARG A 452 -16.68 -11.67 -15.83
CA ARG A 452 -16.24 -10.97 -17.02
C ARG A 452 -14.95 -10.19 -16.77
N PHE A 453 -14.88 -9.39 -15.71
CA PHE A 453 -13.70 -8.59 -15.39
C PHE A 453 -12.52 -9.43 -14.89
N MET A 454 -12.77 -10.54 -14.17
CA MET A 454 -11.69 -11.47 -13.82
C MET A 454 -11.11 -12.16 -15.04
N ARG A 455 -11.95 -12.55 -16.01
CA ARG A 455 -11.45 -13.06 -17.30
C ARG A 455 -10.65 -12.00 -18.04
N PHE A 456 -11.14 -10.75 -18.10
CA PHE A 456 -10.42 -9.63 -18.70
C PHE A 456 -9.04 -9.47 -18.06
N TYR A 457 -8.95 -9.48 -16.73
CA TYR A 457 -7.66 -9.39 -16.03
C TYR A 457 -6.71 -10.53 -16.43
N HIS A 458 -7.19 -11.77 -16.47
CA HIS A 458 -6.36 -12.93 -16.86
C HIS A 458 -5.92 -12.86 -18.32
N ASP A 459 -6.81 -12.46 -19.21
CA ASP A 459 -6.51 -12.35 -20.66
C ASP A 459 -5.42 -11.30 -20.94
N HIS A 460 -5.34 -10.26 -20.10
CA HIS A 460 -4.38 -9.15 -20.22
C HIS A 460 -3.31 -9.14 -19.12
N LEU A 461 -3.12 -10.24 -18.39
CA LEU A 461 -2.22 -10.32 -17.24
C LEU A 461 -0.77 -9.90 -17.59
N THR A 462 -0.29 -10.25 -18.77
CA THR A 462 1.06 -9.87 -19.22
C THR A 462 1.22 -8.36 -19.24
N THR A 463 0.23 -7.62 -19.75
CA THR A 463 0.26 -6.16 -19.81
C THR A 463 0.23 -5.55 -18.42
N PHE A 464 -0.65 -6.03 -17.53
CA PHE A 464 -0.70 -5.56 -16.15
C PHE A 464 0.59 -5.82 -15.38
N ARG A 465 1.25 -6.95 -15.64
CA ARG A 465 2.47 -7.38 -14.95
C ARG A 465 3.74 -6.70 -15.44
N THR A 466 3.88 -6.54 -16.77
CA THR A 466 5.14 -6.10 -17.39
C THR A 466 5.07 -4.75 -18.07
N GLY A 467 3.87 -4.15 -18.14
CA GLY A 467 3.63 -2.90 -18.82
C GLY A 467 4.14 -1.68 -18.04
N HIS A 468 4.35 -0.61 -18.79
CA HIS A 468 4.64 0.71 -18.24
C HIS A 468 3.35 1.41 -17.81
N TRP A 469 3.30 1.91 -16.57
CA TRP A 469 2.15 2.59 -16.00
C TRP A 469 2.31 4.10 -16.08
N THR A 470 1.27 4.79 -16.57
CA THR A 470 1.17 6.25 -16.52
C THR A 470 -0.10 6.65 -15.79
N ILE A 471 0.05 7.52 -14.77
CA ILE A 471 -1.07 8.03 -13.98
C ILE A 471 -1.16 9.53 -14.20
N ARG A 472 -2.33 10.01 -14.62
CA ARG A 472 -2.61 11.43 -14.80
C ARG A 472 -3.50 11.94 -13.68
N TYR A 473 -3.16 13.12 -13.20
CA TYR A 473 -3.90 13.81 -12.15
C TYR A 473 -4.48 15.12 -12.69
N ASP A 474 -5.71 15.42 -12.27
CA ASP A 474 -6.36 16.69 -12.46
C ASP A 474 -6.89 17.19 -11.11
N PHE A 475 -6.48 18.39 -10.68
CA PHE A 475 -6.83 19.01 -9.40
C PHE A 475 -6.76 18.05 -8.19
N GLY A 476 -5.71 17.24 -8.10
CA GLY A 476 -5.50 16.31 -6.99
C GLY A 476 -6.25 14.98 -7.09
N HIS A 477 -6.97 14.73 -8.17
CA HIS A 477 -7.67 13.48 -8.44
C HIS A 477 -7.04 12.73 -9.61
N VAL A 478 -7.10 11.40 -9.59
CA VAL A 478 -6.72 10.60 -10.76
C VAL A 478 -7.71 10.89 -11.88
N ALA A 479 -7.23 11.46 -12.97
CA ALA A 479 -8.02 11.75 -14.17
C ALA A 479 -8.10 10.53 -15.08
N SER A 480 -7.01 9.78 -15.19
CA SER A 480 -6.91 8.53 -15.92
C SER A 480 -5.67 7.75 -15.50
N PHE A 481 -5.66 6.45 -15.79
CA PHE A 481 -4.44 5.67 -15.80
C PHE A 481 -4.33 4.87 -17.09
N THR A 482 -3.10 4.56 -17.49
CA THR A 482 -2.79 3.65 -18.59
C THR A 482 -1.75 2.65 -18.16
N VAL A 483 -1.81 1.44 -18.72
CA VAL A 483 -0.73 0.46 -18.69
C VAL A 483 -0.50 -0.04 -20.11
N GLU A 484 0.75 -0.02 -20.57
CA GLU A 484 1.07 -0.40 -21.94
C GLU A 484 2.30 -1.29 -22.03
N ASN A 485 2.27 -2.19 -23.00
CA ASN A 485 3.41 -2.97 -23.45
C ASN A 485 3.65 -2.71 -24.95
N GLU A 486 4.38 -3.59 -25.62
CA GLU A 486 4.69 -3.46 -27.06
C GLU A 486 3.46 -3.63 -27.95
N THR A 487 2.43 -4.36 -27.53
CA THR A 487 1.29 -4.78 -28.37
C THR A 487 -0.01 -4.07 -28.06
N GLU A 488 -0.21 -3.63 -26.82
CA GLU A 488 -1.47 -3.03 -26.39
C GLU A 488 -1.27 -1.98 -25.31
N MET A 489 -2.24 -1.07 -25.22
CA MET A 489 -2.44 -0.14 -24.12
C MET A 489 -3.84 -0.34 -23.55
N ILE A 490 -3.93 -0.50 -22.23
CA ILE A 490 -5.17 -0.55 -21.47
C ILE A 490 -5.28 0.75 -20.67
N ALA A 491 -6.42 1.40 -20.75
CA ALA A 491 -6.69 2.68 -20.10
C ALA A 491 -8.01 2.66 -19.33
N ALA A 492 -8.07 3.42 -18.23
CA ALA A 492 -9.33 3.78 -17.59
C ALA A 492 -9.46 5.30 -17.50
N ALA A 493 -10.58 5.83 -18.00
CA ALA A 493 -10.91 7.23 -17.98
C ALA A 493 -11.86 7.55 -16.82
N VAL A 494 -11.46 8.50 -15.96
CA VAL A 494 -12.31 9.07 -14.90
C VAL A 494 -12.87 10.42 -15.36
N THR A 495 -12.00 11.35 -15.71
CA THR A 495 -12.34 12.70 -16.21
C THR A 495 -11.64 13.04 -17.52
N GLU A 496 -10.61 12.28 -17.90
CA GLU A 496 -9.81 12.48 -19.11
C GLU A 496 -9.69 11.17 -19.89
N ILE A 497 -9.95 11.22 -21.20
CA ILE A 497 -9.67 10.11 -22.12
C ILE A 497 -8.20 10.21 -22.53
N PRO A 498 -7.34 9.23 -22.19
CA PRO A 498 -5.96 9.23 -22.64
C PRO A 498 -5.87 9.11 -24.16
N PRO A 499 -4.83 9.70 -24.78
CA PRO A 499 -4.64 9.58 -26.23
C PRO A 499 -4.40 8.11 -26.61
N ALA A 500 -5.06 7.68 -27.69
CA ALA A 500 -4.83 6.35 -28.24
C ALA A 500 -3.38 6.21 -28.76
N PRO A 501 -2.70 5.08 -28.48
CA PRO A 501 -1.32 4.87 -28.89
C PRO A 501 -1.25 4.60 -30.40
N ALA A 502 -0.18 5.05 -31.04
CA ALA A 502 0.09 4.65 -32.43
C ALA A 502 0.65 3.23 -32.47
N GLY A 503 0.14 2.39 -33.38
CA GLY A 503 0.72 1.06 -33.66
C GLY A 503 0.46 -0.01 -32.60
N LYS A 504 -0.48 0.18 -31.68
CA LYS A 504 -0.87 -0.80 -30.65
C LYS A 504 -2.39 -0.90 -30.55
N ASN A 505 -2.89 -2.02 -30.09
CA ASN A 505 -4.29 -2.13 -29.69
C ASN A 505 -4.59 -1.19 -28.51
N PHE A 506 -5.73 -0.54 -28.53
CA PHE A 506 -6.16 0.33 -27.45
C PHE A 506 -7.46 -0.19 -26.83
N ILE A 507 -7.44 -0.35 -25.51
CA ILE A 507 -8.60 -0.78 -24.73
C ILE A 507 -8.91 0.33 -23.74
N LEU A 508 -10.09 0.94 -23.85
CA LEU A 508 -10.54 2.03 -22.98
C LEU A 508 -11.71 1.57 -22.12
N MET A 509 -11.56 1.72 -20.80
CA MET A 509 -12.61 1.46 -19.82
C MET A 509 -13.19 2.78 -19.30
N ASN A 510 -14.51 2.85 -19.19
CA ASN A 510 -15.19 4.03 -18.69
C ASN A 510 -15.45 3.93 -17.18
N LEU A 511 -14.68 4.67 -16.40
CA LEU A 511 -14.84 4.82 -14.95
C LEU A 511 -15.58 6.12 -14.57
N SER A 512 -15.93 6.98 -15.55
CA SER A 512 -16.71 8.21 -15.34
C SER A 512 -18.17 7.91 -15.01
N ALA A 513 -18.93 8.95 -14.68
CA ALA A 513 -20.37 8.82 -14.40
C ALA A 513 -21.23 8.93 -15.68
N GLU A 514 -20.63 9.27 -16.82
CA GLU A 514 -21.35 9.61 -18.06
C GLU A 514 -20.84 8.79 -19.23
N ASP A 515 -21.62 8.75 -20.30
CA ASP A 515 -21.21 8.16 -21.56
C ASP A 515 -20.03 8.93 -22.16
N LEU A 516 -18.99 8.20 -22.59
CA LEU A 516 -17.83 8.81 -23.23
C LEU A 516 -17.97 8.76 -24.77
N PRO A 517 -17.76 9.90 -25.46
CA PRO A 517 -17.75 9.94 -26.93
C PRO A 517 -16.43 9.36 -27.44
N PHE A 518 -16.41 8.05 -27.68
CA PHE A 518 -15.23 7.33 -28.15
C PHE A 518 -15.60 6.41 -29.31
N GLU A 519 -14.89 6.56 -30.44
CA GLU A 519 -15.05 5.68 -31.61
C GLU A 519 -14.11 4.47 -31.49
N ALA A 520 -14.65 3.26 -31.59
CA ALA A 520 -13.91 2.03 -31.49
C ALA A 520 -14.50 0.93 -32.41
N ASP A 521 -13.71 -0.11 -32.69
CA ASP A 521 -14.19 -1.26 -33.47
C ASP A 521 -15.32 -2.04 -32.76
N ARG A 522 -15.26 -2.04 -31.43
CA ARG A 522 -16.25 -2.69 -30.57
C ARG A 522 -16.38 -1.94 -29.26
N ILE A 523 -17.62 -1.68 -28.86
CA ILE A 523 -17.97 -1.11 -27.56
C ILE A 523 -18.95 -2.05 -26.86
N GLU A 524 -18.71 -2.32 -25.60
CA GLU A 524 -19.52 -3.18 -24.76
C GLU A 524 -19.92 -2.45 -23.47
N ASP A 525 -21.16 -2.68 -23.01
CA ASP A 525 -21.61 -2.25 -21.68
C ASP A 525 -21.01 -3.11 -20.54
N CYS A 526 -21.43 -2.89 -19.30
CA CYS A 526 -20.95 -3.63 -18.14
C CYS A 526 -21.26 -5.13 -18.20
N ASP A 527 -22.33 -5.53 -18.91
CA ASP A 527 -22.75 -6.92 -19.08
C ASP A 527 -22.13 -7.60 -20.31
N GLY A 528 -21.40 -6.84 -21.15
CA GLY A 528 -20.76 -7.32 -22.38
C GLY A 528 -21.65 -7.23 -23.62
N ASN A 529 -22.79 -6.54 -23.55
CA ASN A 529 -23.64 -6.30 -24.71
C ASN A 529 -23.08 -5.17 -25.58
N ALA A 530 -23.29 -5.26 -26.90
CA ALA A 530 -22.87 -4.20 -27.81
C ALA A 530 -23.55 -2.86 -27.49
N ALA A 531 -22.79 -1.78 -27.46
CA ALA A 531 -23.25 -0.44 -27.22
C ALA A 531 -22.82 0.52 -28.34
N ALA A 532 -23.58 1.60 -28.56
CA ALA A 532 -23.27 2.61 -29.59
C ALA A 532 -22.31 3.69 -29.09
N VAL A 533 -22.27 3.92 -27.79
CA VAL A 533 -21.36 4.83 -27.07
C VAL A 533 -20.72 4.07 -25.91
N LEU A 534 -19.62 4.54 -25.39
CA LEU A 534 -18.97 3.88 -24.25
C LEU A 534 -19.63 4.28 -22.93
N PRO A 535 -20.55 3.43 -22.38
CA PRO A 535 -21.29 3.77 -21.17
C PRO A 535 -20.42 3.61 -19.91
N PRO A 536 -20.82 4.17 -18.75
CA PRO A 536 -20.18 3.90 -17.48
C PRO A 536 -20.08 2.39 -17.19
N GLY A 537 -18.91 1.93 -16.74
CA GLY A 537 -18.63 0.51 -16.53
C GLY A 537 -18.39 -0.29 -17.81
N GLY A 538 -18.45 0.31 -18.98
CA GLY A 538 -18.22 -0.31 -20.29
C GLY A 538 -16.76 -0.37 -20.70
N ILE A 539 -16.49 -1.13 -21.78
CA ILE A 539 -15.15 -1.32 -22.37
C ILE A 539 -15.24 -1.11 -23.89
N ALA A 540 -14.34 -0.29 -24.43
CA ALA A 540 -14.15 -0.10 -25.87
C ALA A 540 -12.84 -0.74 -26.31
N PHE A 541 -12.86 -1.37 -27.48
CA PHE A 541 -11.72 -2.04 -28.10
C PHE A 541 -11.44 -1.43 -29.46
N GLN A 542 -10.26 -0.89 -29.65
CA GLN A 542 -9.77 -0.34 -30.90
C GLN A 542 -8.53 -1.10 -31.32
N LYS A 543 -8.56 -1.72 -32.49
CA LYS A 543 -7.43 -2.45 -33.06
C LYS A 543 -6.48 -1.48 -33.76
N THR A 544 -5.23 -1.88 -33.83
CA THR A 544 -4.27 -1.21 -34.72
C THR A 544 -4.67 -1.39 -36.17
N ASN A 545 -4.73 -0.32 -36.93
CA ASN A 545 -4.83 -0.34 -38.40
C ASN A 545 -3.46 -0.62 -39.03
#